data_f1e21e091f1a113660bfadeca9a412c2
#
_entry.id   f1e21e091f1a113660bfadeca9a412c2
#
_cell.length_a   1.000
_cell.length_b   1.000
_cell.length_c   1.000
_cell.angle_alpha   90.00
_cell.angle_beta   90.00
_cell.angle_gamma   90.00
#
_symmetry.space_group_name_H-M   'P 1'
#
loop_
_entity.id
_entity.type
_entity.pdbx_description
1 polymer ?
#
loop_
_entity_poly.entity_id
_entity_poly.type
_entity_poly.pdbx_seq_one_letter_code
_entity_poly.pdbx_strand_id
1 'polypeptide(L)'
;MTCFETNLSQIVILNLFQDLIFLDTKFQEQPFLSVSKILCCKNLFKIFILLAINSGNSGNFIACIKKLLHRFYWLSKNNNFMSYKNKSLDFSKLHLETKLVRGGTIRSNFGETSEAIFLNSGFSYNSSETAESRFNGEAPGYVYSRYLNPNLKMLEDKLALLEGAPDATRRDFKTSTCVMASGMAAVFASIMCQIKTGDHFIASKVLFGSCFHIATKILPNYGIDVTLVDGTDEKVWSKAFKKNTKVVFIETPANPNLEIIDIKMVAKLCNKHGAALIIDNIFASPFCQKSFPLGADIVVYSTTKHMDGQGRTLGGAVLGSEKFIKEILLPFHRHTGPALSPFNAWVILKSLETFSLRMERHCANAQKIAEFLEKHPKVKRVLYPGLKSHPQHHIAKKQMENGGAMMAFEIKGKKKDCFTFMNRLQIIDISNNLGDAKSLITHPSTTTHSNITRDEQEKLGITETMCRLSVGLENADDLISDLKQALK
;
A
#
# COMPACT_ATOMS: atom_id res chain seq x y z
N MET A 1 41.17 -11.88 -71.50
CA MET A 1 41.39 -11.82 -70.02
C MET A 1 40.51 -10.85 -69.28
N THR A 2 39.51 -10.22 -69.92
CA THR A 2 38.68 -9.14 -69.36
C THR A 2 37.23 -9.52 -69.04
N CYS A 3 36.85 -10.80 -69.24
CA CYS A 3 35.44 -11.26 -68.96
C CYS A 3 35.29 -12.10 -67.67
N PHE A 4 36.40 -12.53 -67.06
CA PHE A 4 36.36 -13.39 -65.84
C PHE A 4 36.46 -12.58 -64.53
N GLU A 5 37.03 -11.41 -64.56
CA GLU A 5 37.14 -10.56 -63.34
C GLU A 5 35.84 -9.87 -62.96
N THR A 6 34.93 -9.63 -63.92
CA THR A 6 33.62 -9.02 -63.64
C THR A 6 32.63 -9.97 -62.96
N ASN A 7 32.79 -11.30 -63.19
CA ASN A 7 31.90 -12.30 -62.58
C ASN A 7 32.26 -12.63 -61.12
N LEU A 8 33.53 -12.58 -60.72
CA LEU A 8 33.95 -12.86 -59.36
C LEU A 8 33.54 -11.73 -58.38
N SER A 9 33.63 -10.48 -58.82
CA SER A 9 33.19 -9.34 -58.03
C SER A 9 31.67 -9.30 -57.82
N GLN A 10 30.88 -9.72 -58.81
CA GLN A 10 29.42 -9.85 -58.66
C GLN A 10 29.00 -11.01 -57.78
N ILE A 11 29.66 -12.16 -57.84
CA ILE A 11 29.37 -13.34 -57.00
C ILE A 11 29.75 -13.03 -55.52
N VAL A 12 30.86 -12.39 -55.24
CA VAL A 12 31.28 -11.96 -53.89
C VAL A 12 30.30 -10.93 -53.32
N ILE A 13 29.82 -9.99 -54.15
CA ILE A 13 28.82 -9.00 -53.74
C ILE A 13 27.46 -9.64 -53.46
N LEU A 14 27.03 -10.64 -54.28
CA LEU A 14 25.77 -11.34 -54.06
C LEU A 14 25.80 -12.20 -52.77
N ASN A 15 26.91 -12.91 -52.53
CA ASN A 15 27.07 -13.70 -51.29
C ASN A 15 27.13 -12.81 -50.04
N LEU A 16 27.80 -11.64 -50.09
CA LEU A 16 27.80 -10.64 -49.03
C LEU A 16 26.39 -10.02 -48.82
N PHE A 17 25.59 -9.91 -49.88
CA PHE A 17 24.20 -9.46 -49.80
C PHE A 17 23.29 -10.52 -49.17
N GLN A 18 23.49 -11.78 -49.49
CA GLN A 18 22.75 -12.90 -48.88
C GLN A 18 23.08 -13.02 -47.38
N ASP A 19 24.34 -12.87 -47.00
CA ASP A 19 24.77 -12.87 -45.61
C ASP A 19 24.22 -11.68 -44.82
N LEU A 20 24.06 -10.51 -45.47
CA LEU A 20 23.46 -9.31 -44.86
C LEU A 20 21.94 -9.49 -44.69
N ILE A 21 21.24 -10.11 -45.64
CA ILE A 21 19.80 -10.40 -45.53
C ILE A 21 19.58 -11.46 -44.42
N PHE A 22 20.48 -12.46 -44.32
CA PHE A 22 20.44 -13.48 -43.27
C PHE A 22 20.75 -12.87 -41.87
N LEU A 23 21.59 -11.85 -41.79
CA LEU A 23 21.81 -11.07 -40.60
C LEU A 23 20.55 -10.22 -40.20
N ASP A 24 19.85 -9.63 -41.20
CA ASP A 24 18.64 -8.85 -40.94
C ASP A 24 17.50 -9.70 -40.39
N THR A 25 17.33 -10.94 -40.83
CA THR A 25 16.36 -11.90 -40.26
C THR A 25 16.73 -12.37 -38.86
N LYS A 26 18.02 -12.51 -38.53
CA LYS A 26 18.47 -12.79 -37.15
C LYS A 26 18.43 -11.57 -36.22
N PHE A 27 18.45 -10.34 -36.78
CA PHE A 27 18.37 -9.10 -36.01
C PHE A 27 16.96 -8.77 -35.52
N GLN A 28 15.92 -9.33 -36.14
CA GLN A 28 14.55 -9.13 -35.65
C GLN A 28 14.24 -9.90 -34.36
N GLU A 29 15.07 -10.89 -33.98
CA GLU A 29 14.87 -11.72 -32.81
C GLU A 29 15.69 -11.34 -31.55
N GLN A 30 16.55 -10.28 -31.60
CA GLN A 30 17.36 -9.90 -30.43
C GLN A 30 17.42 -8.39 -30.16
N PRO A 31 16.87 -7.89 -29.05
CA PRO A 31 16.76 -6.43 -28.77
C PRO A 31 18.00 -5.74 -28.15
N PHE A 32 19.14 -6.40 -27.97
CA PHE A 32 20.32 -5.76 -27.31
C PHE A 32 21.65 -6.06 -28.00
N LEU A 33 22.11 -5.09 -28.79
CA LEU A 33 23.49 -5.07 -29.30
C LEU A 33 24.43 -4.33 -28.35
N SER A 34 25.48 -4.99 -27.86
CA SER A 34 26.54 -4.37 -27.07
C SER A 34 27.38 -3.38 -27.92
N VAL A 35 28.00 -2.39 -27.26
CA VAL A 35 28.87 -1.37 -27.89
C VAL A 35 29.97 -1.99 -28.78
N SER A 36 30.45 -3.20 -28.50
CA SER A 36 31.41 -3.95 -29.33
C SER A 36 30.88 -4.34 -30.70
N LYS A 37 29.57 -4.61 -30.82
CA LYS A 37 28.93 -4.93 -32.13
C LYS A 37 28.71 -3.69 -33.00
N ILE A 38 28.50 -2.51 -32.36
CA ILE A 38 28.42 -1.23 -33.06
C ILE A 38 29.79 -0.83 -33.65
N LEU A 39 30.88 -1.15 -32.96
CA LEU A 39 32.25 -0.97 -33.47
C LEU A 39 32.54 -1.87 -34.69
N CYS A 40 32.02 -3.10 -34.70
CA CYS A 40 32.12 -4.03 -35.80
C CYS A 40 31.38 -3.48 -37.04
N CYS A 41 30.21 -2.90 -36.88
CA CYS A 41 29.49 -2.20 -37.96
C CYS A 41 30.24 -0.97 -38.53
N LYS A 42 30.95 -0.21 -37.70
CA LYS A 42 31.80 0.92 -38.17
C LYS A 42 32.98 0.45 -39.02
N ASN A 43 33.58 -0.67 -38.73
CA ASN A 43 34.67 -1.25 -39.51
C ASN A 43 34.18 -1.88 -40.82
N LEU A 44 33.07 -2.59 -40.83
CA LEU A 44 32.37 -3.05 -42.01
C LEU A 44 32.01 -1.88 -42.95
N PHE A 45 31.57 -0.76 -42.38
CA PHE A 45 31.24 0.43 -43.11
C PHE A 45 32.42 1.07 -43.84
N LYS A 46 33.62 1.11 -43.20
CA LYS A 46 34.84 1.57 -43.84
C LYS A 46 35.26 0.68 -45.04
N ILE A 47 35.06 -0.63 -44.90
CA ILE A 47 35.35 -1.61 -45.97
C ILE A 47 34.36 -1.42 -47.14
N PHE A 48 33.08 -1.17 -46.88
CA PHE A 48 32.09 -0.91 -47.94
C PHE A 48 32.35 0.41 -48.68
N ILE A 49 32.79 1.46 -48.01
CA ILE A 49 33.19 2.71 -48.66
C ILE A 49 34.41 2.52 -49.57
N LEU A 50 35.41 1.77 -49.12
CA LEU A 50 36.61 1.44 -49.89
C LEU A 50 36.29 0.61 -51.14
N LEU A 51 35.36 -0.35 -51.06
CA LEU A 51 34.90 -1.16 -52.18
C LEU A 51 34.04 -0.34 -53.18
N ALA A 52 33.26 0.63 -52.72
CA ALA A 52 32.47 1.50 -53.58
C ALA A 52 33.30 2.50 -54.37
N ILE A 53 34.41 2.98 -53.80
CA ILE A 53 35.35 3.87 -54.46
C ILE A 53 36.13 3.16 -55.59
N ASN A 54 36.40 1.87 -55.49
CA ASN A 54 37.15 1.08 -56.47
C ASN A 54 36.27 0.48 -57.58
N SER A 55 34.94 0.54 -57.50
CA SER A 55 34.06 -0.16 -58.48
C SER A 55 33.58 0.70 -59.66
N GLY A 56 33.92 1.96 -59.75
CA GLY A 56 33.66 2.84 -60.96
C GLY A 56 32.19 3.05 -61.35
N ASN A 57 31.22 2.46 -60.67
CA ASN A 57 29.79 2.55 -61.00
C ASN A 57 28.98 3.17 -59.88
N SER A 58 28.91 4.52 -59.90
CA SER A 58 28.74 5.29 -58.66
C SER A 58 27.31 5.80 -58.34
N GLY A 59 26.40 5.86 -59.29
CA GLY A 59 25.14 6.61 -59.08
C GLY A 59 24.11 5.87 -58.21
N ASN A 60 23.75 4.65 -58.59
CA ASN A 60 22.68 3.87 -57.89
C ASN A 60 23.14 3.20 -56.60
N PHE A 61 24.40 2.83 -56.52
CA PHE A 61 24.99 2.17 -55.33
C PHE A 61 25.18 3.18 -54.17
N ILE A 62 25.63 4.42 -54.48
CA ILE A 62 25.73 5.48 -53.47
C ILE A 62 24.35 5.90 -52.95
N ALA A 63 23.33 5.93 -53.81
CA ALA A 63 21.95 6.20 -53.40
C ALA A 63 21.38 5.10 -52.45
N CYS A 64 21.69 3.84 -52.72
CA CYS A 64 21.30 2.71 -51.90
C CYS A 64 22.00 2.72 -50.52
N ILE A 65 23.30 3.01 -50.49
CA ILE A 65 24.07 3.16 -49.25
C ILE A 65 23.56 4.36 -48.44
N LYS A 66 23.25 5.51 -49.08
CA LYS A 66 22.67 6.66 -48.37
C LYS A 66 21.30 6.33 -47.77
N LYS A 67 20.45 5.58 -48.45
CA LYS A 67 19.15 5.10 -47.90
C LYS A 67 19.34 4.14 -46.73
N LEU A 68 20.26 3.18 -46.82
CA LEU A 68 20.60 2.28 -45.72
C LEU A 68 21.16 3.03 -44.53
N LEU A 69 22.08 3.97 -44.76
CA LEU A 69 22.64 4.82 -43.71
C LEU A 69 21.59 5.69 -43.02
N HIS A 70 20.69 6.27 -43.81
CA HIS A 70 19.60 7.06 -43.26
C HIS A 70 18.66 6.20 -42.43
N ARG A 71 18.42 4.94 -42.85
CA ARG A 71 17.63 3.96 -42.11
C ARG A 71 18.35 3.49 -40.85
N PHE A 72 19.67 3.23 -40.90
CA PHE A 72 20.48 2.90 -39.71
C PHE A 72 20.63 4.08 -38.77
N TYR A 73 20.82 5.27 -39.25
CA TYR A 73 20.85 6.49 -38.45
C TYR A 73 19.49 6.77 -37.82
N TRP A 74 18.40 6.54 -38.57
CA TRP A 74 17.03 6.65 -38.04
C TRP A 74 16.75 5.57 -37.00
N LEU A 75 17.16 4.32 -37.22
CA LEU A 75 17.04 3.21 -36.27
C LEU A 75 17.93 3.44 -35.02
N SER A 76 19.14 3.95 -35.17
CA SER A 76 20.03 4.25 -34.03
C SER A 76 19.54 5.44 -33.22
N LYS A 77 18.95 6.45 -33.84
CA LYS A 77 18.25 7.52 -33.11
C LYS A 77 16.93 7.07 -32.49
N ASN A 78 16.23 6.14 -33.13
CA ASN A 78 14.94 5.66 -32.68
C ASN A 78 15.05 4.48 -31.71
N ASN A 79 16.22 3.85 -31.52
CA ASN A 79 16.46 2.96 -30.37
C ASN A 79 16.41 3.73 -29.02
N ASN A 80 16.44 5.07 -29.03
CA ASN A 80 16.05 5.90 -27.90
C ASN A 80 14.52 6.01 -27.72
N PHE A 81 13.71 5.43 -28.62
CA PHE A 81 12.24 5.48 -28.55
C PHE A 81 11.65 4.50 -27.52
N MET A 82 12.46 3.62 -26.92
CA MET A 82 11.97 2.54 -26.08
C MET A 82 12.31 2.64 -24.59
N SER A 83 12.83 3.78 -24.11
CA SER A 83 13.00 3.95 -22.66
C SER A 83 12.41 5.27 -22.19
N TYR A 84 11.20 5.24 -21.64
CA TYR A 84 10.68 6.37 -20.90
C TYR A 84 11.56 6.65 -19.69
N LYS A 85 12.20 7.82 -19.64
CA LYS A 85 12.96 8.22 -18.45
C LYS A 85 11.98 8.77 -17.41
N ASN A 86 11.76 8.01 -16.35
CA ASN A 86 11.05 8.50 -15.19
C ASN A 86 11.79 9.73 -14.62
N LYS A 87 11.05 10.83 -14.36
CA LYS A 87 11.62 12.02 -13.74
C LYS A 87 12.03 11.70 -12.31
N SER A 88 13.27 12.03 -11.95
CA SER A 88 13.72 11.97 -10.56
C SER A 88 13.17 13.20 -9.82
N LEU A 89 12.20 12.99 -8.93
CA LEU A 89 11.62 14.02 -8.07
C LEU A 89 11.95 13.69 -6.61
N ASP A 90 12.34 14.71 -5.85
CA ASP A 90 12.46 14.59 -4.40
C ASP A 90 11.08 14.78 -3.78
N PHE A 91 10.38 13.65 -3.57
CA PHE A 91 9.04 13.63 -2.99
C PHE A 91 9.00 14.08 -1.52
N SER A 92 10.13 14.12 -0.81
CA SER A 92 10.16 14.52 0.61
C SER A 92 9.65 15.94 0.81
N LYS A 93 9.91 16.82 -0.15
CA LYS A 93 9.58 18.27 -0.12
C LYS A 93 8.20 18.61 -0.69
N LEU A 94 7.46 17.63 -1.22
CA LEU A 94 6.18 17.86 -1.87
C LEU A 94 5.02 17.69 -0.89
N HIS A 95 3.91 18.38 -1.16
CA HIS A 95 2.66 18.23 -0.42
C HIS A 95 2.04 16.84 -0.63
N LEU A 96 1.17 16.43 0.31
CA LEU A 96 0.56 15.12 0.35
C LEU A 96 -0.18 14.77 -0.96
N GLU A 97 -0.97 15.70 -1.50
CA GLU A 97 -1.78 15.53 -2.70
C GLU A 97 -0.89 15.21 -3.91
N THR A 98 0.24 15.91 -4.03
CA THR A 98 1.23 15.66 -5.10
C THR A 98 1.89 14.29 -4.93
N LYS A 99 2.21 13.88 -3.68
CA LYS A 99 2.74 12.54 -3.39
C LYS A 99 1.75 11.45 -3.77
N LEU A 100 0.46 11.64 -3.48
CA LEU A 100 -0.61 10.69 -3.79
C LEU A 100 -0.83 10.53 -5.30
N VAL A 101 -0.76 11.61 -6.06
CA VAL A 101 -0.97 11.59 -7.52
C VAL A 101 0.27 11.11 -8.28
N ARG A 102 1.48 11.48 -7.83
CA ARG A 102 2.72 11.30 -8.61
C ARG A 102 3.72 10.32 -8.01
N GLY A 103 3.62 10.05 -6.70
CA GLY A 103 4.58 9.21 -5.98
C GLY A 103 4.47 7.74 -6.36
N GLY A 104 5.62 7.05 -6.42
CA GLY A 104 5.70 5.63 -6.70
C GLY A 104 5.38 5.21 -8.13
N THR A 105 4.97 6.13 -9.03
CA THR A 105 4.56 5.78 -10.40
C THR A 105 5.74 5.30 -11.23
N ILE A 106 5.64 4.08 -11.76
CA ILE A 106 6.56 3.49 -12.73
C ILE A 106 5.83 3.43 -14.07
N ARG A 107 6.42 4.01 -15.11
CA ARG A 107 5.92 3.91 -16.49
C ARG A 107 6.69 2.85 -17.25
N SER A 108 5.98 2.11 -18.10
CA SER A 108 6.60 1.18 -19.03
C SER A 108 7.33 1.94 -20.16
N ASN A 109 7.92 1.17 -21.08
CA ASN A 109 8.56 1.76 -22.25
C ASN A 109 7.59 2.54 -23.16
N PHE A 110 6.28 2.36 -23.00
CA PHE A 110 5.26 3.08 -23.78
C PHE A 110 4.96 4.49 -23.23
N GLY A 111 5.39 4.82 -21.99
CA GLY A 111 5.24 6.15 -21.41
C GLY A 111 3.79 6.54 -21.10
N GLU A 112 2.96 5.57 -20.79
CA GLU A 112 1.54 5.73 -20.44
C GLU A 112 1.33 6.74 -19.31
N THR A 113 0.22 7.47 -19.33
CA THR A 113 -0.12 8.45 -18.27
C THR A 113 -0.69 7.79 -17.02
N SER A 114 -1.45 6.70 -17.18
CA SER A 114 -1.94 5.86 -16.08
C SER A 114 -1.07 4.60 -15.96
N GLU A 115 -0.85 4.12 -14.76
CA GLU A 115 -0.03 2.95 -14.49
C GLU A 115 -0.57 1.71 -15.21
N ALA A 116 0.31 0.96 -15.89
CA ALA A 116 -0.03 -0.30 -16.52
C ALA A 116 -0.36 -1.38 -15.47
N ILE A 117 -1.20 -2.35 -15.85
CA ILE A 117 -1.50 -3.52 -15.02
C ILE A 117 -0.60 -4.68 -15.46
N PHE A 118 0.26 -5.15 -14.55
CA PHE A 118 1.15 -6.31 -14.75
C PHE A 118 0.52 -7.56 -14.13
N LEU A 119 -0.51 -8.10 -14.80
CA LEU A 119 -1.26 -9.25 -14.31
C LEU A 119 -0.59 -10.56 -14.77
N ASN A 120 0.53 -10.91 -14.14
CA ASN A 120 1.31 -12.09 -14.43
C ASN A 120 1.84 -12.76 -13.14
N SER A 121 2.16 -14.04 -13.18
CA SER A 121 2.75 -14.77 -12.06
C SER A 121 4.27 -14.77 -12.06
N GLY A 122 4.92 -14.82 -13.24
CA GLY A 122 6.36 -14.93 -13.39
C GLY A 122 6.94 -13.99 -14.42
N PHE A 123 8.27 -13.95 -14.49
CA PHE A 123 9.05 -13.09 -15.39
C PHE A 123 10.10 -13.92 -16.10
N SER A 124 10.39 -13.60 -17.36
CA SER A 124 11.46 -14.22 -18.14
C SER A 124 12.79 -13.50 -17.95
N TYR A 125 13.88 -14.18 -18.29
CA TYR A 125 15.25 -13.70 -18.17
C TYR A 125 15.97 -13.85 -19.50
N ASN A 126 16.91 -12.96 -19.80
CA ASN A 126 17.70 -13.01 -21.02
C ASN A 126 18.78 -14.11 -20.98
N SER A 127 19.16 -14.58 -19.78
CA SER A 127 20.12 -15.68 -19.60
C SER A 127 19.96 -16.32 -18.22
N SER A 128 20.51 -17.53 -18.05
CA SER A 128 20.52 -18.25 -16.77
C SER A 128 21.28 -17.49 -15.69
N GLU A 129 22.36 -16.79 -16.04
CA GLU A 129 23.16 -15.97 -15.12
C GLU A 129 22.35 -14.76 -14.63
N THR A 130 21.52 -14.18 -15.50
CA THR A 130 20.59 -13.12 -15.06
C THR A 130 19.54 -13.66 -14.10
N ALA A 131 19.03 -14.86 -14.33
CA ALA A 131 18.10 -15.50 -13.41
C ALA A 131 18.75 -15.76 -12.05
N GLU A 132 19.95 -16.37 -12.03
CA GLU A 132 20.73 -16.66 -10.82
C GLU A 132 20.97 -15.38 -10.01
N SER A 133 21.54 -14.34 -10.62
CA SER A 133 21.86 -13.08 -9.91
C SER A 133 20.62 -12.37 -9.35
N ARG A 134 19.44 -12.49 -10.00
CA ARG A 134 18.19 -11.95 -9.44
C ARG A 134 17.67 -12.77 -8.27
N PHE A 135 17.76 -14.11 -8.32
CA PHE A 135 17.36 -14.98 -7.22
C PHE A 135 18.26 -14.77 -5.98
N ASN A 136 19.56 -14.55 -6.20
CA ASN A 136 20.53 -14.25 -5.14
C ASN A 136 20.43 -12.81 -4.61
N GLY A 137 19.62 -11.94 -5.24
CA GLY A 137 19.49 -10.53 -4.85
C GLY A 137 20.66 -9.62 -5.27
N GLU A 138 21.54 -10.11 -6.12
CA GLU A 138 22.72 -9.39 -6.64
C GLU A 138 22.36 -8.40 -7.75
N ALA A 139 21.32 -8.73 -8.55
CA ALA A 139 20.79 -7.87 -9.59
C ALA A 139 19.34 -7.44 -9.31
N PRO A 140 18.97 -6.17 -9.58
CA PRO A 140 17.60 -5.71 -9.44
C PRO A 140 16.69 -6.35 -10.49
N GLY A 141 15.41 -6.55 -10.14
CA GLY A 141 14.38 -7.01 -11.06
C GLY A 141 13.31 -7.84 -10.40
N TYR A 142 12.34 -8.27 -11.21
CA TYR A 142 11.23 -9.09 -10.77
C TYR A 142 11.52 -10.57 -11.07
N VAL A 143 11.09 -11.45 -10.18
CA VAL A 143 11.29 -12.91 -10.25
C VAL A 143 9.94 -13.62 -10.34
N TYR A 144 9.07 -13.34 -9.40
CA TYR A 144 7.76 -13.95 -9.25
C TYR A 144 6.82 -13.00 -8.51
N SER A 145 5.56 -12.86 -8.97
CA SER A 145 4.65 -11.82 -8.45
C SER A 145 4.32 -11.97 -6.97
N ARG A 146 4.37 -13.19 -6.39
CA ARG A 146 4.25 -13.38 -4.94
C ARG A 146 5.42 -12.75 -4.17
N TYR A 147 6.60 -12.62 -4.77
CA TYR A 147 7.75 -11.95 -4.17
C TYR A 147 7.69 -10.46 -4.36
N LEU A 148 7.47 -10.01 -5.59
CA LEU A 148 7.30 -8.61 -5.97
C LEU A 148 6.75 -8.51 -7.39
N ASN A 149 5.89 -7.50 -7.62
CA ASN A 149 5.30 -7.18 -8.91
C ASN A 149 5.34 -5.65 -9.10
N PRO A 150 5.43 -5.11 -10.33
CA PRO A 150 5.46 -3.67 -10.54
C PRO A 150 4.30 -2.90 -9.90
N ASN A 151 3.07 -3.41 -9.94
CA ASN A 151 1.92 -2.77 -9.30
C ASN A 151 2.02 -2.78 -7.77
N LEU A 152 2.51 -3.89 -7.18
CA LEU A 152 2.75 -3.98 -5.74
C LEU A 152 3.82 -2.96 -5.33
N LYS A 153 4.94 -2.90 -6.06
CA LYS A 153 6.03 -1.96 -5.79
C LYS A 153 5.57 -0.51 -5.82
N MET A 154 4.78 -0.12 -6.86
CA MET A 154 4.21 1.21 -6.95
C MET A 154 3.31 1.54 -5.75
N LEU A 155 2.48 0.58 -5.32
CA LEU A 155 1.61 0.75 -4.15
C LEU A 155 2.43 0.88 -2.85
N GLU A 156 3.44 0.04 -2.67
CA GLU A 156 4.35 0.08 -1.51
C GLU A 156 5.05 1.43 -1.38
N ASP A 157 5.60 1.94 -2.49
CA ASP A 157 6.28 3.25 -2.52
C ASP A 157 5.30 4.39 -2.21
N LYS A 158 4.09 4.36 -2.77
CA LYS A 158 3.06 5.38 -2.52
C LYS A 158 2.61 5.37 -1.06
N LEU A 159 2.41 4.20 -0.46
CA LEU A 159 2.04 4.08 0.96
C LEU A 159 3.16 4.55 1.90
N ALA A 160 4.42 4.25 1.59
CA ALA A 160 5.56 4.78 2.34
C ALA A 160 5.60 6.31 2.31
N LEU A 161 5.35 6.93 1.14
CA LEU A 161 5.27 8.39 1.00
C LEU A 161 4.06 8.99 1.74
N LEU A 162 2.93 8.27 1.76
CA LEU A 162 1.70 8.70 2.44
C LEU A 162 1.86 8.70 3.96
N GLU A 163 2.43 7.65 4.54
CA GLU A 163 2.70 7.59 5.99
C GLU A 163 3.78 8.59 6.39
N GLY A 164 4.81 8.72 5.55
CA GLY A 164 5.93 9.62 5.78
C GLY A 164 7.01 9.01 6.68
N ALA A 165 7.95 9.86 7.12
CA ALA A 165 9.06 9.49 7.98
C ALA A 165 8.74 9.75 9.46
N PRO A 166 9.43 9.06 10.40
CA PRO A 166 9.43 9.45 11.80
C PRO A 166 10.08 10.83 12.00
N ASP A 167 10.07 11.31 13.22
CA ASP A 167 10.72 12.57 13.56
C ASP A 167 12.25 12.52 13.38
N ALA A 168 12.90 13.68 13.52
CA ALA A 168 14.34 13.83 13.30
C ALA A 168 15.21 13.05 14.31
N THR A 169 14.65 12.47 15.36
CA THR A 169 15.38 11.66 16.34
C THR A 169 15.67 10.25 15.83
N ARG A 170 14.92 9.78 14.84
CA ARG A 170 15.06 8.45 14.21
C ARG A 170 15.64 8.55 12.80
N ARG A 171 16.79 9.21 12.64
CA ARG A 171 17.42 9.55 11.35
C ARG A 171 17.66 8.34 10.42
N ASP A 172 17.95 7.18 10.98
CA ASP A 172 18.23 5.95 10.23
C ASP A 172 16.94 5.18 9.86
N PHE A 173 15.77 5.67 10.29
CA PHE A 173 14.49 5.05 9.99
C PHE A 173 13.99 5.50 8.61
N LYS A 174 14.32 4.74 7.59
CA LYS A 174 13.71 4.89 6.27
C LYS A 174 12.43 4.06 6.19
N THR A 175 11.30 4.72 5.99
CA THR A 175 10.00 4.05 5.85
C THR A 175 9.96 3.16 4.62
N SER A 176 9.54 1.92 4.81
CA SER A 176 9.29 0.94 3.76
C SER A 176 7.95 0.24 4.02
N THR A 177 7.41 -0.40 3.00
CA THR A 177 6.09 -1.05 3.03
C THR A 177 6.19 -2.45 2.45
N CYS A 178 5.36 -3.37 2.98
CA CYS A 178 5.03 -4.65 2.37
C CYS A 178 3.51 -4.76 2.26
N VAL A 179 2.97 -4.90 1.04
CA VAL A 179 1.53 -5.06 0.83
C VAL A 179 1.12 -6.52 0.86
N MET A 180 -0.09 -6.79 1.37
CA MET A 180 -0.60 -8.13 1.67
C MET A 180 -2.05 -8.30 1.22
N ALA A 181 -2.51 -9.55 1.14
CA ALA A 181 -3.83 -9.94 0.65
C ALA A 181 -5.00 -9.35 1.45
N SER A 182 -4.80 -9.00 2.72
CA SER A 182 -5.83 -8.42 3.59
C SER A 182 -5.22 -7.69 4.78
N GLY A 183 -6.02 -6.84 5.46
CA GLY A 183 -5.60 -6.23 6.73
C GLY A 183 -5.26 -7.25 7.80
N MET A 184 -6.00 -8.37 7.89
CA MET A 184 -5.70 -9.43 8.86
C MET A 184 -4.41 -10.19 8.53
N ALA A 185 -4.07 -10.35 7.24
CA ALA A 185 -2.77 -10.87 6.84
C ALA A 185 -1.63 -9.93 7.29
N ALA A 186 -1.84 -8.61 7.19
CA ALA A 186 -0.88 -7.60 7.66
C ALA A 186 -0.72 -7.65 9.20
N VAL A 187 -1.82 -7.71 9.95
CA VAL A 187 -1.77 -7.85 11.43
C VAL A 187 -1.04 -9.12 11.82
N PHE A 188 -1.44 -10.28 11.30
CA PHE A 188 -0.86 -11.57 11.68
C PHE A 188 0.64 -11.64 11.31
N ALA A 189 1.00 -11.22 10.10
CA ALA A 189 2.39 -11.23 9.66
C ALA A 189 3.27 -10.28 10.48
N SER A 190 2.79 -9.06 10.79
CA SER A 190 3.55 -8.09 11.60
C SER A 190 3.86 -8.58 13.00
N ILE A 191 3.01 -9.42 13.57
CA ILE A 191 3.22 -10.04 14.88
C ILE A 191 4.12 -11.27 14.74
N MET A 192 3.72 -12.25 13.93
CA MET A 192 4.33 -13.58 13.91
C MET A 192 5.73 -13.64 13.32
N CYS A 193 6.12 -12.65 12.48
CA CYS A 193 7.47 -12.60 11.92
C CYS A 193 8.56 -12.28 12.96
N GLN A 194 8.21 -11.82 14.16
CA GLN A 194 9.16 -11.34 15.17
C GLN A 194 8.95 -11.92 16.59
N ILE A 195 8.00 -12.83 16.76
CA ILE A 195 7.66 -13.44 18.03
C ILE A 195 7.73 -14.97 17.93
N LYS A 196 8.13 -15.64 19.01
CA LYS A 196 8.26 -17.11 19.07
C LYS A 196 7.75 -17.65 20.40
N THR A 197 7.63 -18.97 20.50
CA THR A 197 7.31 -19.69 21.75
C THR A 197 8.16 -19.20 22.92
N GLY A 198 7.52 -18.88 24.04
CA GLY A 198 8.15 -18.34 25.25
C GLY A 198 8.30 -16.83 25.27
N ASP A 199 7.99 -16.12 24.18
CA ASP A 199 7.94 -14.66 24.18
C ASP A 199 6.61 -14.16 24.78
N HIS A 200 6.58 -12.87 25.13
CA HIS A 200 5.41 -12.20 25.69
C HIS A 200 4.92 -11.09 24.74
N PHE A 201 3.59 -11.05 24.60
CA PHE A 201 2.84 -10.09 23.79
C PHE A 201 1.90 -9.28 24.68
N ILE A 202 1.87 -7.96 24.49
CA ILE A 202 0.90 -7.08 25.16
C ILE A 202 -0.02 -6.45 24.12
N ALA A 203 -1.32 -6.40 24.43
CA ALA A 203 -2.26 -5.62 23.61
C ALA A 203 -3.25 -4.85 24.46
N SER A 204 -3.83 -3.78 23.89
CA SER A 204 -5.01 -3.15 24.49
C SER A 204 -6.20 -4.12 24.48
N LYS A 205 -7.10 -3.98 25.45
CA LYS A 205 -8.31 -4.83 25.53
C LYS A 205 -9.28 -4.54 24.40
N VAL A 206 -9.41 -3.27 24.01
CA VAL A 206 -10.34 -2.86 22.96
C VAL A 206 -9.63 -3.02 21.62
N LEU A 207 -10.02 -4.05 20.88
CA LEU A 207 -9.47 -4.43 19.58
C LEU A 207 -10.60 -4.86 18.66
N PHE A 208 -10.37 -4.77 17.37
CA PHE A 208 -11.19 -5.45 16.37
C PHE A 208 -11.30 -6.95 16.70
N GLY A 209 -12.49 -7.53 16.57
CA GLY A 209 -12.78 -8.90 17.03
C GLY A 209 -11.80 -9.96 16.55
N SER A 210 -11.30 -9.88 15.30
CA SER A 210 -10.30 -10.83 14.81
C SER A 210 -8.91 -10.59 15.41
N CYS A 211 -8.53 -9.35 15.71
CA CYS A 211 -7.28 -9.05 16.43
C CYS A 211 -7.34 -9.55 17.86
N PHE A 212 -8.49 -9.38 18.53
CA PHE A 212 -8.76 -9.96 19.85
C PHE A 212 -8.65 -11.49 19.82
N HIS A 213 -9.21 -12.15 18.80
CA HIS A 213 -9.11 -13.60 18.64
C HIS A 213 -7.66 -14.06 18.42
N ILE A 214 -6.86 -13.34 17.61
CA ILE A 214 -5.43 -13.63 17.47
C ILE A 214 -4.77 -13.57 18.84
N ALA A 215 -4.95 -12.49 19.59
CA ALA A 215 -4.32 -12.31 20.91
C ALA A 215 -4.74 -13.37 21.92
N THR A 216 -6.04 -13.72 22.01
CA THR A 216 -6.57 -14.56 23.09
C THR A 216 -6.67 -16.04 22.76
N LYS A 217 -6.65 -16.43 21.49
CA LYS A 217 -6.81 -17.83 21.06
C LYS A 217 -5.65 -18.33 20.21
N ILE A 218 -5.18 -17.55 19.25
CA ILE A 218 -4.14 -18.02 18.31
C ILE A 218 -2.75 -17.97 18.96
N LEU A 219 -2.32 -16.82 19.47
CA LEU A 219 -0.99 -16.67 20.05
C LEU A 219 -0.71 -17.64 21.21
N PRO A 220 -1.65 -17.88 22.16
CA PRO A 220 -1.45 -18.89 23.20
C PRO A 220 -1.22 -20.31 22.68
N ASN A 221 -1.86 -20.70 21.56
CA ASN A 221 -1.64 -22.02 20.95
C ASN A 221 -0.23 -22.20 20.38
N TYR A 222 0.49 -21.09 20.13
CA TYR A 222 1.90 -21.09 19.74
C TYR A 222 2.84 -20.91 20.93
N GLY A 223 2.35 -21.02 22.16
CA GLY A 223 3.14 -20.88 23.38
C GLY A 223 3.62 -19.46 23.65
N ILE A 224 2.89 -18.47 23.15
CA ILE A 224 3.15 -17.03 23.37
C ILE A 224 2.29 -16.58 24.55
N ASP A 225 2.94 -16.00 25.56
CA ASP A 225 2.25 -15.42 26.71
C ASP A 225 1.61 -14.08 26.34
N VAL A 226 0.35 -13.85 26.74
CA VAL A 226 -0.42 -12.67 26.33
C VAL A 226 -0.96 -11.93 27.55
N THR A 227 -0.74 -10.62 27.58
CA THR A 227 -1.35 -9.70 28.55
C THR A 227 -2.22 -8.67 27.84
N LEU A 228 -3.51 -8.61 28.19
CA LEU A 228 -4.43 -7.58 27.74
C LEU A 228 -4.51 -6.46 28.80
N VAL A 229 -4.37 -5.20 28.36
CA VAL A 229 -4.36 -4.03 29.24
C VAL A 229 -5.49 -3.05 28.92
N ASP A 230 -5.90 -2.27 29.93
CA ASP A 230 -6.72 -1.09 29.71
C ASP A 230 -5.88 -0.05 28.97
N GLY A 231 -6.30 0.31 27.75
CA GLY A 231 -5.53 1.19 26.87
C GLY A 231 -5.32 2.60 27.42
N THR A 232 -6.20 3.04 28.30
CA THR A 232 -6.24 4.41 28.84
C THR A 232 -5.48 4.60 30.15
N ASP A 233 -5.04 3.52 30.82
CA ASP A 233 -4.36 3.57 32.11
C ASP A 233 -2.85 3.32 31.99
N GLU A 234 -2.05 4.37 32.09
CA GLU A 234 -0.58 4.31 32.05
C GLU A 234 0.01 3.38 33.13
N LYS A 235 -0.61 3.32 34.31
CA LYS A 235 -0.12 2.44 35.40
C LYS A 235 -0.30 0.97 35.07
N VAL A 236 -1.38 0.64 34.40
CA VAL A 236 -1.63 -0.74 33.92
C VAL A 236 -0.61 -1.11 32.86
N TRP A 237 -0.35 -0.22 31.89
CA TRP A 237 0.69 -0.40 30.89
C TRP A 237 2.06 -0.67 31.52
N SER A 238 2.48 0.19 32.46
CA SER A 238 3.80 0.09 33.11
C SER A 238 4.02 -1.25 33.82
N LYS A 239 2.96 -1.85 34.40
CA LYS A 239 3.01 -3.13 35.12
C LYS A 239 2.93 -4.33 34.20
N ALA A 240 2.47 -4.19 32.96
CA ALA A 240 2.25 -5.28 32.03
C ALA A 240 3.53 -5.83 31.41
N PHE A 241 4.62 -5.03 31.33
CA PHE A 241 5.86 -5.43 30.70
C PHE A 241 6.60 -6.52 31.52
N LYS A 242 7.01 -7.56 30.84
CA LYS A 242 7.85 -8.66 31.35
C LYS A 242 9.22 -8.62 30.67
N LYS A 243 10.20 -9.33 31.22
CA LYS A 243 11.58 -9.43 30.65
C LYS A 243 11.59 -9.96 29.21
N ASN A 244 10.65 -10.84 28.87
CA ASN A 244 10.47 -11.47 27.57
C ASN A 244 9.42 -10.78 26.69
N THR A 245 8.95 -9.58 27.02
CA THR A 245 8.03 -8.82 26.17
C THR A 245 8.74 -8.42 24.87
N LYS A 246 8.17 -8.83 23.74
CA LYS A 246 8.72 -8.55 22.38
C LYS A 246 7.88 -7.61 21.58
N VAL A 247 6.55 -7.71 21.68
CA VAL A 247 5.60 -6.98 20.85
C VAL A 247 4.51 -6.38 21.71
N VAL A 248 4.19 -5.14 21.43
CA VAL A 248 3.02 -4.42 21.92
C VAL A 248 2.15 -4.04 20.73
N PHE A 249 0.86 -4.36 20.80
CA PHE A 249 -0.12 -4.07 19.74
C PHE A 249 -1.25 -3.22 20.28
N ILE A 250 -1.50 -2.09 19.63
CA ILE A 250 -2.62 -1.21 19.97
C ILE A 250 -3.39 -0.81 18.73
N GLU A 251 -4.70 -0.62 18.90
CA GLU A 251 -5.60 -0.04 17.91
C GLU A 251 -6.09 1.31 18.44
N THR A 252 -5.83 2.39 17.73
CA THR A 252 -6.23 3.73 18.15
C THR A 252 -6.45 4.67 16.97
N PRO A 253 -7.66 5.23 16.79
CA PRO A 253 -8.89 4.99 17.57
C PRO A 253 -9.37 3.54 17.50
N ALA A 254 -9.86 2.99 18.60
CA ALA A 254 -10.21 1.58 18.69
C ALA A 254 -11.62 1.27 18.13
N ASN A 255 -11.78 0.10 17.55
CA ASN A 255 -13.05 -0.41 17.08
C ASN A 255 -13.75 -1.26 18.17
N PRO A 256 -15.01 -0.99 18.58
CA PRO A 256 -15.94 -0.03 17.95
C PRO A 256 -16.13 1.29 18.68
N ASN A 257 -15.59 1.45 19.89
CA ASN A 257 -15.94 2.49 20.86
C ASN A 257 -15.13 3.79 20.69
N LEU A 258 -14.22 3.85 19.69
CA LEU A 258 -13.37 5.01 19.38
C LEU A 258 -12.44 5.43 20.54
N GLU A 259 -12.09 4.52 21.45
CA GLU A 259 -11.11 4.77 22.50
C GLU A 259 -9.77 5.24 21.94
N ILE A 260 -9.21 6.29 22.51
CA ILE A 260 -7.92 6.86 22.09
C ILE A 260 -6.85 6.51 23.10
N ILE A 261 -5.80 5.84 22.63
CA ILE A 261 -4.63 5.49 23.42
C ILE A 261 -3.52 6.49 23.11
N ASP A 262 -2.82 6.99 24.14
CA ASP A 262 -1.65 7.86 23.96
C ASP A 262 -0.47 7.05 23.40
N ILE A 263 -0.25 7.19 22.08
CA ILE A 263 0.81 6.47 21.36
C ILE A 263 2.19 6.83 21.93
N LYS A 264 2.45 8.11 22.27
CA LYS A 264 3.76 8.54 22.80
C LYS A 264 4.05 7.90 24.16
N MET A 265 3.03 7.78 25.01
CA MET A 265 3.15 7.13 26.30
C MET A 265 3.53 5.63 26.13
N VAL A 266 2.79 4.90 25.28
CA VAL A 266 3.09 3.47 25.03
C VAL A 266 4.45 3.30 24.36
N ALA A 267 4.80 4.13 23.37
CA ALA A 267 6.10 4.10 22.70
C ALA A 267 7.28 4.28 23.66
N LYS A 268 7.15 5.21 24.63
CA LYS A 268 8.16 5.39 25.68
C LYS A 268 8.38 4.13 26.51
N LEU A 269 7.30 3.43 26.86
CA LEU A 269 7.40 2.17 27.60
C LEU A 269 8.01 1.06 26.74
N CYS A 270 7.60 0.94 25.47
CA CYS A 270 8.16 -0.02 24.53
C CYS A 270 9.69 0.18 24.37
N ASN A 271 10.12 1.41 24.14
CA ASN A 271 11.56 1.74 24.02
C ASN A 271 12.34 1.39 25.30
N LYS A 272 11.77 1.64 26.48
CA LYS A 272 12.40 1.29 27.77
C LYS A 272 12.61 -0.22 27.93
N HIS A 273 11.71 -1.03 27.41
CA HIS A 273 11.74 -2.48 27.54
C HIS A 273 12.26 -3.23 26.31
N GLY A 274 12.61 -2.52 25.23
CA GLY A 274 13.10 -3.12 23.99
C GLY A 274 12.05 -3.92 23.24
N ALA A 275 10.77 -3.55 23.38
CA ALA A 275 9.64 -4.16 22.67
C ALA A 275 9.25 -3.35 21.44
N ALA A 276 8.82 -4.01 20.36
CA ALA A 276 8.32 -3.34 19.16
C ALA A 276 6.86 -2.89 19.35
N LEU A 277 6.55 -1.64 19.00
CA LEU A 277 5.21 -1.09 19.02
C LEU A 277 4.55 -1.17 17.65
N ILE A 278 3.50 -1.96 17.53
CA ILE A 278 2.63 -2.08 16.35
C ILE A 278 1.37 -1.26 16.58
N ILE A 279 1.06 -0.36 15.64
CA ILE A 279 -0.16 0.45 15.64
C ILE A 279 -1.09 -0.03 14.51
N ASP A 280 -2.29 -0.45 14.85
CA ASP A 280 -3.39 -0.53 13.90
C ASP A 280 -4.01 0.86 13.75
N ASN A 281 -3.73 1.50 12.63
CA ASN A 281 -4.15 2.87 12.34
C ASN A 281 -5.30 2.95 11.33
N ILE A 282 -6.08 1.88 11.19
CA ILE A 282 -7.10 1.74 10.14
C ILE A 282 -8.21 2.79 10.29
N PHE A 283 -8.69 3.07 11.52
CA PHE A 283 -9.77 4.03 11.76
C PHE A 283 -9.37 5.47 11.51
N ALA A 284 -8.19 5.88 11.96
CA ALA A 284 -7.70 7.23 11.71
C ALA A 284 -7.21 7.40 10.27
N SER A 285 -6.63 6.37 9.68
CA SER A 285 -5.86 6.46 8.43
C SER A 285 -4.63 7.38 8.54
N PRO A 286 -3.68 7.33 7.61
CA PRO A 286 -2.53 8.21 7.63
C PRO A 286 -2.86 9.68 7.30
N PHE A 287 -4.12 9.99 6.96
CA PHE A 287 -4.61 11.34 6.79
C PHE A 287 -4.88 12.03 8.13
N CYS A 288 -5.49 11.30 9.07
CA CYS A 288 -5.87 11.87 10.36
C CYS A 288 -4.80 11.67 11.43
N GLN A 289 -3.96 10.63 11.34
CA GLN A 289 -2.96 10.32 12.35
C GLN A 289 -1.70 9.73 11.71
N LYS A 290 -0.55 10.36 11.96
CA LYS A 290 0.77 9.87 11.57
C LYS A 290 1.41 9.14 12.75
N SER A 291 1.54 7.81 12.65
CA SER A 291 1.95 7.00 13.80
C SER A 291 3.46 7.00 14.03
N PHE A 292 4.31 7.10 13.00
CA PHE A 292 5.77 7.10 13.16
C PHE A 292 6.30 8.29 13.94
N PRO A 293 5.86 9.55 13.71
CA PRO A 293 6.27 10.69 14.53
C PRO A 293 5.83 10.59 16.01
N LEU A 294 4.85 9.74 16.29
CA LEU A 294 4.39 9.46 17.66
C LEU A 294 5.16 8.34 18.36
N GLY A 295 6.06 7.65 17.62
CA GLY A 295 6.96 6.62 18.17
C GLY A 295 6.60 5.19 17.81
N ALA A 296 5.69 4.94 16.88
CA ALA A 296 5.43 3.59 16.35
C ALA A 296 6.68 3.01 15.69
N ASP A 297 6.89 1.69 15.80
CA ASP A 297 7.89 0.94 15.06
C ASP A 297 7.31 0.35 13.78
N ILE A 298 6.05 -0.09 13.87
CA ILE A 298 5.32 -0.74 12.80
C ILE A 298 3.90 -0.17 12.77
N VAL A 299 3.40 0.10 11.57
CA VAL A 299 2.01 0.53 11.34
C VAL A 299 1.34 -0.45 10.40
N VAL A 300 0.12 -0.87 10.74
CA VAL A 300 -0.67 -1.76 9.90
C VAL A 300 -1.91 -1.06 9.37
N TYR A 301 -2.25 -1.38 8.13
CA TYR A 301 -3.45 -0.91 7.46
C TYR A 301 -4.23 -2.05 6.79
N SER A 302 -5.54 -1.95 6.83
CA SER A 302 -6.41 -2.60 5.85
C SER A 302 -6.63 -1.62 4.70
N THR A 303 -5.95 -1.83 3.58
CA THR A 303 -6.14 -1.00 2.38
C THR A 303 -7.54 -1.18 1.77
N THR A 304 -8.27 -2.21 2.20
CA THR A 304 -9.70 -2.46 1.94
C THR A 304 -10.61 -1.29 2.33
N LYS A 305 -10.21 -0.48 3.33
CA LYS A 305 -11.03 0.55 3.97
C LYS A 305 -10.87 1.91 3.25
N HIS A 306 -10.59 2.97 3.96
CA HIS A 306 -10.47 4.34 3.41
C HIS A 306 -9.52 4.46 2.20
N MET A 307 -8.48 3.58 2.09
CA MET A 307 -7.53 3.62 0.99
C MET A 307 -8.16 3.19 -0.34
N ASP A 308 -8.91 2.09 -0.38
CA ASP A 308 -9.79 1.75 -1.50
C ASP A 308 -10.96 2.73 -1.58
N GLY A 309 -11.66 2.95 -0.46
CA GLY A 309 -12.69 3.97 -0.27
C GLY A 309 -13.96 3.79 -1.09
N GLN A 310 -14.17 2.63 -1.72
CA GLN A 310 -15.34 2.34 -2.56
C GLN A 310 -15.83 0.88 -2.42
N GLY A 311 -15.29 0.10 -1.45
CA GLY A 311 -15.74 -1.26 -1.15
C GLY A 311 -15.46 -2.28 -2.25
N ARG A 312 -14.39 -2.11 -3.06
CA ARG A 312 -14.13 -2.91 -4.27
C ARG A 312 -13.13 -4.03 -4.05
N THR A 313 -12.11 -3.82 -3.19
CA THR A 313 -10.99 -4.74 -3.07
C THR A 313 -10.67 -5.08 -1.62
N LEU A 314 -10.01 -6.22 -1.44
CA LEU A 314 -9.32 -6.56 -0.21
C LEU A 314 -7.84 -6.25 -0.37
N GLY A 315 -7.22 -5.80 0.73
CA GLY A 315 -5.78 -5.61 0.80
C GLY A 315 -5.34 -5.21 2.21
N GLY A 316 -4.07 -5.34 2.46
CA GLY A 316 -3.41 -4.92 3.69
C GLY A 316 -2.04 -4.36 3.43
N ALA A 317 -1.48 -3.66 4.40
CA ALA A 317 -0.12 -3.15 4.33
C ALA A 317 0.52 -3.15 5.72
N VAL A 318 1.79 -3.51 5.78
CA VAL A 318 2.66 -3.32 6.94
C VAL A 318 3.73 -2.32 6.56
N LEU A 319 3.84 -1.25 7.33
CA LEU A 319 4.86 -0.23 7.19
C LEU A 319 5.80 -0.29 8.40
N GLY A 320 7.07 -0.06 8.15
CA GLY A 320 8.11 -0.08 9.18
C GLY A 320 9.43 0.43 8.64
N SER A 321 10.51 0.26 9.42
CA SER A 321 11.84 0.56 8.92
C SER A 321 12.21 -0.34 7.75
N GLU A 322 13.00 0.17 6.81
CA GLU A 322 13.51 -0.62 5.67
C GLU A 322 14.19 -1.92 6.14
N LYS A 323 14.93 -1.85 7.26
CA LYS A 323 15.56 -3.02 7.88
C LYS A 323 14.53 -4.06 8.32
N PHE A 324 13.50 -3.65 9.09
CA PHE A 324 12.44 -4.55 9.53
C PHE A 324 11.73 -5.20 8.34
N ILE A 325 11.35 -4.39 7.36
CA ILE A 325 10.63 -4.89 6.18
C ILE A 325 11.49 -5.90 5.41
N LYS A 326 12.76 -5.58 5.09
CA LYS A 326 13.61 -6.41 4.24
C LYS A 326 14.14 -7.66 4.92
N GLU A 327 14.57 -7.54 6.19
CA GLU A 327 15.29 -8.62 6.87
C GLU A 327 14.39 -9.53 7.69
N ILE A 328 13.22 -9.04 8.15
CA ILE A 328 12.33 -9.79 9.04
C ILE A 328 11.00 -10.13 8.34
N LEU A 329 10.28 -9.13 7.84
CA LEU A 329 8.93 -9.33 7.32
C LEU A 329 8.91 -9.98 5.94
N LEU A 330 9.74 -9.52 4.97
CA LEU A 330 9.73 -10.07 3.60
C LEU A 330 10.07 -11.56 3.54
N PRO A 331 11.06 -12.12 4.28
CA PRO A 331 11.26 -13.56 4.33
C PRO A 331 10.00 -14.31 4.81
N PHE A 332 9.36 -13.83 5.87
CA PHE A 332 8.11 -14.41 6.38
C PHE A 332 7.00 -14.35 5.32
N HIS A 333 6.78 -13.19 4.72
CA HIS A 333 5.77 -12.97 3.66
C HIS A 333 6.00 -13.90 2.45
N ARG A 334 7.23 -14.01 1.96
CA ARG A 334 7.58 -14.85 0.79
C ARG A 334 7.26 -16.33 1.03
N HIS A 335 7.50 -16.83 2.22
CA HIS A 335 7.36 -18.26 2.54
C HIS A 335 5.96 -18.62 3.05
N THR A 336 5.22 -17.69 3.65
CA THR A 336 3.84 -17.91 4.10
C THR A 336 2.77 -17.55 3.07
N GLY A 337 3.10 -16.69 2.09
CA GLY A 337 2.32 -16.49 0.88
C GLY A 337 1.11 -15.54 0.93
N PRO A 338 0.94 -14.58 1.87
CA PRO A 338 -0.22 -13.69 1.93
C PRO A 338 -0.13 -12.53 0.90
N ALA A 339 0.22 -12.85 -0.34
CA ALA A 339 0.51 -11.87 -1.40
C ALA A 339 -0.77 -11.19 -1.92
N LEU A 340 -0.69 -9.87 -2.12
CA LEU A 340 -1.74 -9.08 -2.74
C LEU A 340 -1.80 -9.35 -4.26
N SER A 341 -3.01 -9.39 -4.83
CA SER A 341 -3.19 -9.43 -6.28
C SER A 341 -2.69 -8.13 -6.95
N PRO A 342 -1.95 -8.19 -8.07
CA PRO A 342 -1.56 -7.00 -8.82
C PRO A 342 -2.76 -6.16 -9.28
N PHE A 343 -3.90 -6.79 -9.59
CA PHE A 343 -5.13 -6.09 -9.93
C PHE A 343 -5.66 -5.28 -8.75
N ASN A 344 -5.75 -5.88 -7.55
CA ASN A 344 -6.17 -5.16 -6.34
C ASN A 344 -5.20 -4.02 -6.02
N ALA A 345 -3.89 -4.24 -6.17
CA ALA A 345 -2.89 -3.20 -5.99
C ALA A 345 -3.11 -2.01 -6.93
N TRP A 346 -3.41 -2.28 -8.21
CA TRP A 346 -3.72 -1.24 -9.18
C TRP A 346 -4.99 -0.47 -8.84
N VAL A 347 -6.06 -1.14 -8.44
CA VAL A 347 -7.32 -0.48 -8.00
C VAL A 347 -7.04 0.44 -6.81
N ILE A 348 -6.28 -0.02 -5.80
CA ILE A 348 -5.92 0.79 -4.63
C ILE A 348 -5.02 1.98 -5.05
N LEU A 349 -4.05 1.78 -5.94
CA LEU A 349 -3.21 2.84 -6.49
C LEU A 349 -4.04 3.99 -7.08
N LYS A 350 -5.05 3.64 -7.89
CA LYS A 350 -5.95 4.63 -8.51
C LYS A 350 -6.83 5.33 -7.47
N SER A 351 -7.26 4.62 -6.43
CA SER A 351 -8.02 5.20 -5.33
C SER A 351 -7.23 6.19 -4.49
N LEU A 352 -5.94 5.93 -4.30
CA LEU A 352 -5.07 6.82 -3.51
C LEU A 352 -4.88 8.20 -4.15
N GLU A 353 -5.05 8.34 -5.47
CA GLU A 353 -4.96 9.65 -6.15
C GLU A 353 -5.99 10.67 -5.62
N THR A 354 -7.14 10.19 -5.15
CA THR A 354 -8.22 11.04 -4.59
C THR A 354 -8.38 10.86 -3.07
N PHE A 355 -7.42 10.22 -2.41
CA PHE A 355 -7.54 9.85 -1.00
C PHE A 355 -7.71 11.08 -0.10
N SER A 356 -6.89 12.14 -0.25
CA SER A 356 -7.01 13.37 0.56
C SER A 356 -8.37 14.03 0.39
N LEU A 357 -8.85 14.21 -0.85
CA LEU A 357 -10.15 14.80 -1.14
C LEU A 357 -11.30 14.03 -0.48
N ARG A 358 -11.22 12.69 -0.53
CA ARG A 358 -12.24 11.84 0.12
C ARG A 358 -12.17 11.97 1.65
N MET A 359 -10.98 11.90 2.23
CA MET A 359 -10.81 12.01 3.67
C MET A 359 -11.25 13.37 4.23
N GLU A 360 -10.95 14.47 3.55
CA GLU A 360 -11.45 15.80 3.90
C GLU A 360 -12.98 15.82 3.98
N ARG A 361 -13.65 15.29 2.96
CA ARG A 361 -15.11 15.22 2.93
C ARG A 361 -15.68 14.31 4.01
N HIS A 362 -15.11 13.11 4.20
CA HIS A 362 -15.53 12.19 5.25
C HIS A 362 -15.42 12.82 6.64
N CYS A 363 -14.30 13.45 6.96
CA CYS A 363 -14.06 14.07 8.26
C CYS A 363 -14.97 15.28 8.51
N ALA A 364 -15.17 16.12 7.49
CA ALA A 364 -16.09 17.26 7.57
C ALA A 364 -17.54 16.82 7.80
N ASN A 365 -17.99 15.80 7.07
CA ASN A 365 -19.32 15.22 7.25
C ASN A 365 -19.46 14.59 8.65
N ALA A 366 -18.47 13.83 9.09
CA ALA A 366 -18.47 13.17 10.40
C ALA A 366 -18.57 14.19 11.56
N GLN A 367 -17.83 15.31 11.48
CA GLN A 367 -17.90 16.35 12.47
C GLN A 367 -19.33 16.94 12.59
N LYS A 368 -19.95 17.32 11.47
CA LYS A 368 -21.33 17.85 11.43
C LYS A 368 -22.34 16.87 12.00
N ILE A 369 -22.23 15.60 11.62
CA ILE A 369 -23.14 14.54 12.07
C ILE A 369 -22.95 14.27 13.57
N ALA A 370 -21.73 14.25 14.06
CA ALA A 370 -21.43 14.05 15.48
C ALA A 370 -22.02 15.19 16.34
N GLU A 371 -21.89 16.44 15.90
CA GLU A 371 -22.47 17.60 16.56
C GLU A 371 -24.00 17.61 16.58
N PHE A 372 -24.61 17.10 15.49
CA PHE A 372 -26.06 16.91 15.43
C PHE A 372 -26.53 15.83 16.40
N LEU A 373 -25.88 14.66 16.38
CA LEU A 373 -26.25 13.52 17.22
C LEU A 373 -26.03 13.83 18.71
N GLU A 374 -24.99 14.56 19.08
CA GLU A 374 -24.70 14.95 20.46
C GLU A 374 -25.82 15.76 21.09
N LYS A 375 -26.50 16.60 20.28
CA LYS A 375 -27.61 17.46 20.72
C LYS A 375 -28.98 16.77 20.63
N HIS A 376 -29.05 15.58 20.02
CA HIS A 376 -30.33 14.94 19.74
C HIS A 376 -30.92 14.26 21.00
N PRO A 377 -32.20 14.54 21.39
CA PRO A 377 -32.79 14.06 22.65
C PRO A 377 -32.86 12.54 22.78
N LYS A 378 -32.94 11.78 21.68
CA LYS A 378 -32.96 10.32 21.66
C LYS A 378 -31.58 9.68 21.68
N VAL A 379 -30.49 10.45 21.57
CA VAL A 379 -29.11 9.99 21.69
C VAL A 379 -28.67 10.13 23.13
N LYS A 380 -28.03 9.09 23.68
CA LYS A 380 -27.55 9.04 25.05
C LYS A 380 -26.14 9.63 25.16
N ARG A 381 -25.26 9.24 24.23
CA ARG A 381 -23.90 9.77 24.08
C ARG A 381 -23.38 9.55 22.67
N VAL A 382 -22.38 10.35 22.29
CA VAL A 382 -21.62 10.19 21.06
C VAL A 382 -20.14 10.01 21.41
N LEU A 383 -19.51 9.01 20.82
CA LEU A 383 -18.07 8.78 20.91
C LEU A 383 -17.46 9.15 19.55
N TYR A 384 -16.90 10.34 19.47
CA TYR A 384 -16.22 10.87 18.29
C TYR A 384 -15.04 11.73 18.74
N PRO A 385 -13.81 11.42 18.33
CA PRO A 385 -12.60 12.07 18.84
C PRO A 385 -12.58 13.60 18.66
N GLY A 386 -13.29 14.11 17.64
CA GLY A 386 -13.43 15.55 17.36
C GLY A 386 -14.33 16.32 18.33
N LEU A 387 -15.17 15.65 19.13
CA LEU A 387 -16.05 16.30 20.11
C LEU A 387 -15.33 16.53 21.44
N LYS A 388 -15.56 17.66 22.09
CA LYS A 388 -15.04 17.96 23.43
C LYS A 388 -15.54 17.01 24.52
N SER A 389 -16.71 16.41 24.31
CA SER A 389 -17.33 15.42 25.20
C SER A 389 -16.68 14.03 25.13
N HIS A 390 -15.81 13.78 24.13
CA HIS A 390 -15.10 12.51 24.05
C HIS A 390 -14.12 12.34 25.23
N PRO A 391 -14.13 11.19 25.96
CA PRO A 391 -13.31 11.02 27.16
C PRO A 391 -11.81 11.30 26.96
N GLN A 392 -11.25 10.91 25.82
CA GLN A 392 -9.84 11.13 25.47
C GLN A 392 -9.65 12.26 24.44
N HIS A 393 -10.57 13.24 24.35
CA HIS A 393 -10.43 14.36 23.41
C HIS A 393 -9.08 15.09 23.52
N HIS A 394 -8.57 15.25 24.74
CA HIS A 394 -7.30 15.90 25.00
C HIS A 394 -6.09 15.14 24.40
N ILE A 395 -6.17 13.80 24.29
CA ILE A 395 -5.17 12.95 23.64
C ILE A 395 -5.35 13.05 22.13
N ALA A 396 -6.59 12.85 21.63
CA ALA A 396 -6.91 12.97 20.22
C ALA A 396 -6.41 14.29 19.62
N LYS A 397 -6.65 15.42 20.29
CA LYS A 397 -6.18 16.75 19.86
C LYS A 397 -4.66 16.88 19.74
N LYS A 398 -3.88 16.04 20.47
CA LYS A 398 -2.41 16.07 20.42
C LYS A 398 -1.82 15.18 19.33
N GLN A 399 -2.53 14.11 18.94
CA GLN A 399 -1.98 13.09 18.04
C GLN A 399 -2.73 12.94 16.71
N MET A 400 -3.93 13.54 16.60
CA MET A 400 -4.75 13.50 15.39
C MET A 400 -4.95 14.90 14.82
N GLU A 401 -4.92 15.00 13.49
CA GLU A 401 -5.20 16.25 12.77
C GLU A 401 -6.68 16.64 12.82
N ASN A 402 -7.58 15.65 12.94
CA ASN A 402 -9.02 15.82 13.02
C ASN A 402 -9.68 14.58 13.65
N GLY A 403 -11.01 14.60 13.84
CA GLY A 403 -11.75 13.53 14.51
C GLY A 403 -11.91 12.24 13.71
N GLY A 404 -11.53 12.20 12.43
CA GLY A 404 -11.69 11.04 11.56
C GLY A 404 -13.08 10.91 10.94
N ALA A 405 -13.31 9.79 10.27
CA ALA A 405 -14.55 9.47 9.54
C ALA A 405 -15.49 8.53 10.32
N MET A 406 -15.03 8.02 11.45
CA MET A 406 -15.73 7.00 12.23
C MET A 406 -16.29 7.60 13.52
N MET A 407 -17.49 7.18 13.89
CA MET A 407 -18.07 7.48 15.20
C MET A 407 -18.88 6.30 15.75
N ALA A 408 -19.06 6.27 17.05
CA ALA A 408 -20.05 5.42 17.71
C ALA A 408 -21.00 6.31 18.53
N PHE A 409 -22.24 5.89 18.64
CA PHE A 409 -23.20 6.56 19.48
C PHE A 409 -24.19 5.56 20.10
N GLU A 410 -24.77 5.94 21.21
CA GLU A 410 -25.78 5.13 21.90
C GLU A 410 -27.15 5.81 21.82
N ILE A 411 -28.14 5.01 21.45
CA ILE A 411 -29.54 5.46 21.45
C ILE A 411 -30.16 5.20 22.84
N LYS A 412 -31.03 6.11 23.29
CA LYS A 412 -31.81 5.89 24.51
C LYS A 412 -32.85 4.80 24.25
N GLY A 413 -32.95 3.82 25.12
CA GLY A 413 -33.87 2.69 25.01
C GLY A 413 -33.17 1.35 25.14
N LYS A 414 -33.67 0.36 24.41
CA LYS A 414 -33.20 -1.01 24.40
C LYS A 414 -32.70 -1.41 23.00
N LYS A 415 -32.11 -2.59 22.85
CA LYS A 415 -31.68 -3.16 21.56
C LYS A 415 -32.75 -3.05 20.48
N LYS A 416 -34.05 -3.30 20.80
CA LYS A 416 -35.15 -3.21 19.84
C LYS A 416 -35.30 -1.79 19.29
N ASP A 417 -35.11 -0.76 20.11
CA ASP A 417 -35.21 0.63 19.66
C ASP A 417 -34.05 0.99 18.72
N CYS A 418 -32.85 0.47 19.02
CA CYS A 418 -31.68 0.59 18.13
C CYS A 418 -31.93 -0.05 16.76
N PHE A 419 -32.50 -1.26 16.72
CA PHE A 419 -32.84 -1.93 15.47
C PHE A 419 -33.95 -1.21 14.70
N THR A 420 -34.97 -0.72 15.41
CA THR A 420 -36.05 0.07 14.80
C THR A 420 -35.48 1.33 14.14
N PHE A 421 -34.57 2.04 14.81
CA PHE A 421 -33.88 3.19 14.25
C PHE A 421 -33.08 2.81 13.01
N MET A 422 -32.20 1.79 13.09
CA MET A 422 -31.38 1.37 11.94
C MET A 422 -32.21 0.95 10.75
N ASN A 423 -33.32 0.22 10.96
CA ASN A 423 -34.21 -0.25 9.90
C ASN A 423 -35.03 0.88 9.24
N ARG A 424 -35.12 2.07 9.83
CA ARG A 424 -35.78 3.25 9.27
C ARG A 424 -34.88 4.12 8.41
N LEU A 425 -33.58 3.89 8.42
CA LEU A 425 -32.63 4.61 7.58
C LEU A 425 -32.91 4.33 6.11
N GLN A 426 -32.80 5.35 5.27
CA GLN A 426 -33.15 5.32 3.84
C GLN A 426 -31.89 5.56 2.96
N ILE A 427 -30.92 6.31 3.45
CA ILE A 427 -29.66 6.63 2.74
C ILE A 427 -28.52 5.81 3.31
N ILE A 428 -28.41 5.72 4.64
CA ILE A 428 -27.34 5.04 5.33
C ILE A 428 -27.59 3.53 5.31
N ASP A 429 -26.68 2.78 4.68
CA ASP A 429 -26.79 1.32 4.56
C ASP A 429 -26.38 0.59 5.85
N ILE A 430 -27.09 -0.48 6.19
CA ILE A 430 -26.70 -1.39 7.26
C ILE A 430 -25.61 -2.32 6.74
N SER A 431 -24.38 -2.12 7.20
CA SER A 431 -23.21 -2.94 6.82
C SER A 431 -22.15 -2.90 7.90
N ASN A 432 -21.44 -4.02 8.09
CA ASN A 432 -20.31 -4.11 9.01
C ASN A 432 -19.00 -3.56 8.40
N ASN A 433 -18.98 -3.16 7.11
CA ASN A 433 -17.82 -2.53 6.49
C ASN A 433 -17.62 -1.09 6.97
N LEU A 434 -16.57 -0.42 6.51
CA LEU A 434 -16.26 0.98 6.83
C LEU A 434 -15.32 1.58 5.78
N GLY A 435 -15.23 2.91 5.77
CA GLY A 435 -14.33 3.63 4.88
C GLY A 435 -14.74 3.63 3.42
N ASP A 436 -16.01 3.34 3.14
CA ASP A 436 -16.62 3.39 1.82
C ASP A 436 -17.09 4.83 1.48
N ALA A 437 -17.25 5.12 0.20
CA ALA A 437 -17.88 6.35 -0.27
C ALA A 437 -19.32 6.50 0.24
N LYS A 438 -20.00 5.39 0.53
CA LYS A 438 -21.32 5.32 1.14
C LYS A 438 -21.23 5.32 2.66
N SER A 439 -22.19 5.96 3.31
CA SER A 439 -22.36 5.90 4.76
C SER A 439 -22.87 4.54 5.20
N LEU A 440 -22.18 3.91 6.16
CA LEU A 440 -22.46 2.55 6.61
C LEU A 440 -22.64 2.51 8.13
N ILE A 441 -23.72 1.88 8.60
CA ILE A 441 -24.01 1.71 10.02
C ILE A 441 -24.05 0.23 10.41
N THR A 442 -23.55 -0.08 11.62
CA THR A 442 -23.65 -1.43 12.17
C THR A 442 -23.97 -1.39 13.66
N HIS A 443 -24.50 -2.50 14.18
CA HIS A 443 -24.71 -2.74 15.61
C HIS A 443 -23.58 -3.68 16.10
N PRO A 444 -22.52 -3.16 16.71
CA PRO A 444 -21.31 -3.94 17.02
C PRO A 444 -21.60 -5.18 17.88
N SER A 445 -22.43 -5.05 18.88
CA SER A 445 -22.76 -6.13 19.83
C SER A 445 -23.35 -7.39 19.16
N THR A 446 -24.03 -7.26 18.02
CA THR A 446 -24.64 -8.42 17.31
C THR A 446 -23.94 -8.75 15.99
N THR A 447 -22.89 -8.02 15.61
CA THR A 447 -22.18 -8.23 14.35
C THR A 447 -20.68 -8.39 14.59
N THR A 448 -19.92 -7.29 14.54
CA THR A 448 -18.45 -7.30 14.57
C THR A 448 -17.84 -7.83 15.88
N HIS A 449 -18.60 -7.82 16.98
CA HIS A 449 -18.18 -8.28 18.31
C HIS A 449 -19.15 -9.34 18.90
N SER A 450 -19.91 -10.02 18.06
CA SER A 450 -20.84 -11.07 18.47
C SER A 450 -20.17 -12.34 19.05
N ASN A 451 -18.86 -12.51 18.77
CA ASN A 451 -18.08 -13.68 19.21
C ASN A 451 -17.55 -13.58 20.65
N ILE A 452 -17.79 -12.45 21.35
CA ILE A 452 -17.42 -12.26 22.74
C ILE A 452 -18.68 -12.22 23.62
N THR A 453 -18.54 -12.66 24.85
CA THR A 453 -19.67 -12.74 25.79
C THR A 453 -20.23 -11.37 26.10
N ARG A 454 -21.46 -11.33 26.60
CA ARG A 454 -22.13 -10.08 26.97
C ARG A 454 -21.35 -9.31 28.05
N ASP A 455 -20.88 -10.02 29.06
CA ASP A 455 -20.08 -9.44 30.13
C ASP A 455 -18.75 -8.84 29.59
N GLU A 456 -18.14 -9.49 28.62
CA GLU A 456 -16.93 -8.96 27.96
C GLU A 456 -17.26 -7.72 27.12
N GLN A 457 -18.38 -7.73 26.37
CA GLN A 457 -18.83 -6.55 25.63
C GLN A 457 -19.01 -5.35 26.54
N GLU A 458 -19.70 -5.53 27.68
CA GLU A 458 -19.93 -4.45 28.66
C GLU A 458 -18.63 -3.92 29.26
N LYS A 459 -17.67 -4.79 29.60
CA LYS A 459 -16.34 -4.40 30.07
C LYS A 459 -15.55 -3.62 29.00
N LEU A 460 -15.83 -3.83 27.73
CA LEU A 460 -15.25 -3.10 26.60
C LEU A 460 -16.05 -1.83 26.22
N GLY A 461 -17.11 -1.53 26.97
CA GLY A 461 -17.99 -0.38 26.70
C GLY A 461 -18.89 -0.56 25.46
N ILE A 462 -19.10 -1.81 25.01
CA ILE A 462 -19.97 -2.15 23.87
C ILE A 462 -21.37 -2.45 24.41
N THR A 463 -22.27 -1.48 24.29
CA THR A 463 -23.63 -1.60 24.83
C THR A 463 -24.61 -2.15 23.79
N GLU A 464 -25.79 -2.62 24.28
CA GLU A 464 -26.90 -3.08 23.42
C GLU A 464 -27.53 -1.98 22.56
N THR A 465 -27.23 -0.75 22.82
CA THR A 465 -27.77 0.40 22.09
C THR A 465 -26.72 1.17 21.31
N MET A 466 -25.52 0.61 21.21
CA MET A 466 -24.42 1.21 20.46
C MET A 466 -24.57 0.95 18.97
N CYS A 467 -24.51 2.02 18.19
CA CYS A 467 -24.31 2.01 16.74
C CYS A 467 -22.93 2.52 16.41
N ARG A 468 -22.25 1.90 15.43
CA ARG A 468 -21.03 2.43 14.82
C ARG A 468 -21.35 2.90 13.41
N LEU A 469 -21.03 4.16 13.12
CA LEU A 469 -21.27 4.82 11.83
C LEU A 469 -19.92 5.12 11.16
N SER A 470 -19.75 4.63 9.94
CA SER A 470 -18.74 5.07 8.99
C SER A 470 -19.39 6.10 8.06
N VAL A 471 -18.97 7.34 8.18
CA VAL A 471 -19.58 8.43 7.43
C VAL A 471 -19.01 8.48 6.01
N GLY A 472 -19.88 8.54 5.01
CA GLY A 472 -19.54 8.57 3.58
C GLY A 472 -19.32 9.97 3.01
N LEU A 473 -19.40 10.03 1.69
CA LEU A 473 -19.16 11.25 0.89
C LEU A 473 -20.43 11.99 0.51
N GLU A 474 -21.60 11.48 0.89
CA GLU A 474 -22.91 12.07 0.60
C GLU A 474 -22.99 13.50 1.17
N ASN A 475 -24.01 14.24 0.81
CA ASN A 475 -24.25 15.54 1.42
C ASN A 475 -24.58 15.36 2.93
N ALA A 476 -23.91 16.10 3.80
CA ALA A 476 -24.07 15.96 5.24
C ALA A 476 -25.50 16.30 5.71
N ASP A 477 -26.19 17.25 5.07
CA ASP A 477 -27.53 17.64 5.45
C ASP A 477 -28.58 16.57 5.08
N ASP A 478 -28.35 15.82 3.97
CA ASP A 478 -29.17 14.66 3.61
C ASP A 478 -28.97 13.53 4.63
N LEU A 479 -27.73 13.24 5.04
CA LEU A 479 -27.43 12.25 6.08
C LEU A 479 -28.05 12.64 7.43
N ILE A 480 -28.00 13.92 7.81
CA ILE A 480 -28.63 14.44 9.02
C ILE A 480 -30.15 14.30 8.93
N SER A 481 -30.73 14.56 7.77
CA SER A 481 -32.15 14.41 7.53
C SER A 481 -32.61 12.95 7.65
N ASP A 482 -31.81 12.02 7.12
CA ASP A 482 -32.04 10.58 7.25
C ASP A 482 -31.96 10.12 8.72
N LEU A 483 -30.92 10.51 9.43
CA LEU A 483 -30.78 10.23 10.87
C LEU A 483 -31.94 10.81 11.69
N LYS A 484 -32.35 12.06 11.40
CA LYS A 484 -33.44 12.75 12.09
C LYS A 484 -34.78 12.08 11.91
N GLN A 485 -35.09 11.63 10.68
CA GLN A 485 -36.35 10.93 10.40
C GLN A 485 -36.37 9.53 11.05
N ALA A 486 -35.22 8.82 11.07
CA ALA A 486 -35.08 7.49 11.65
C ALA A 486 -35.14 7.51 13.19
N LEU A 487 -34.69 8.60 13.83
CA LEU A 487 -34.74 8.83 15.28
C LEU A 487 -36.14 9.32 15.79
N LYS A 488 -37.15 9.53 14.93
CA LYS A 488 -38.51 9.80 15.39
C LYS A 488 -39.14 8.58 16.08
#